data_b9c96683525462815ff28c98c6eedf5c
#
_entry.id   b9c96683525462815ff28c98c6eedf5c
#
_cell.length_a   1.000
_cell.length_b   1.000
_cell.length_c   1.000
_cell.angle_alpha   90.00
_cell.angle_beta   90.00
_cell.angle_gamma   90.00
#
_symmetry.space_group_name_H-M   'P 1'
#
loop_
_entity.id
_entity.type
_entity.pdbx_description
1 polymer ?
#
loop_
_entity_poly.entity_id
_entity_poly.type
_entity_poly.pdbx_seq_one_letter_code
_entity_poly.pdbx_strand_id
1 'polypeptide(L)'
;MSTPTPRTTDAFGPASPVLSVAPVTLPAPDRAVDLQIRVSVPLTALTGEGKLPVILLSHGQGFSNNLSSLNGYAPLVSFWAAHGFAVIQPTHLSSTTLKLPADTPGAPMHWRSRAEDISRLIDRLDEIEAAVPGLAGRLDRDRIAVAGHSMGGHTAGLLLGARLIDPDDGTEVDLADSRIGAGVLLAGPGRGGDALVPAMAEMLPFLTTADFSRMATPTLVVNGEKDGSTHLTVRGPAWHTDPYTLSPGPKTLLTLFDAEHGLGGISGYDVAETTDESPARVAALARLSWAYLRSRLYADDTAWQAAREALASGPDAFGRVESKEG
;
A
#
# COMPACT_ATOMS: atom_id res chain seq x y z
N MET A 1 -37.45 -16.59 -25.33
CA MET A 1 -37.49 -15.88 -24.05
C MET A 1 -36.29 -16.33 -23.27
N SER A 2 -35.22 -15.51 -23.29
CA SER A 2 -33.98 -15.80 -22.54
C SER A 2 -34.20 -15.42 -21.09
N THR A 3 -34.08 -16.37 -20.19
CA THR A 3 -34.07 -16.17 -18.73
C THR A 3 -32.86 -15.29 -18.37
N PRO A 4 -33.04 -14.20 -17.62
CA PRO A 4 -31.90 -13.40 -17.18
C PRO A 4 -31.07 -14.24 -16.22
N THR A 5 -29.78 -14.38 -16.52
CA THR A 5 -28.76 -14.92 -15.62
C THR A 5 -28.83 -14.16 -14.28
N PRO A 6 -28.88 -14.83 -13.13
CA PRO A 6 -28.86 -14.13 -11.84
C PRO A 6 -27.57 -13.31 -11.75
N ARG A 7 -27.70 -11.99 -11.59
CA ARG A 7 -26.58 -11.14 -11.20
C ARG A 7 -26.11 -11.66 -9.84
N THR A 8 -24.89 -12.09 -9.79
CA THR A 8 -24.18 -12.25 -8.51
C THR A 8 -24.36 -10.92 -7.76
N THR A 9 -25.05 -10.98 -6.64
CA THR A 9 -25.20 -9.82 -5.73
C THR A 9 -23.79 -9.35 -5.41
N ASP A 10 -23.49 -8.11 -5.85
CA ASP A 10 -22.17 -7.52 -5.73
C ASP A 10 -21.86 -7.42 -4.22
N ALA A 11 -20.97 -8.28 -3.72
CA ALA A 11 -20.57 -8.31 -2.31
C ALA A 11 -19.95 -6.97 -1.84
N PHE A 12 -19.67 -6.07 -2.79
CA PHE A 12 -19.03 -4.77 -2.56
C PHE A 12 -20.02 -3.63 -2.31
N GLY A 13 -21.32 -3.85 -2.52
CA GLY A 13 -22.32 -2.78 -2.50
C GLY A 13 -22.18 -1.81 -3.69
N PRO A 14 -23.09 -0.82 -3.81
CA PRO A 14 -22.99 0.17 -4.87
C PRO A 14 -21.80 1.11 -4.64
N ALA A 15 -21.01 1.35 -5.69
CA ALA A 15 -19.92 2.32 -5.67
C ALA A 15 -20.45 3.74 -5.47
N SER A 16 -19.87 4.50 -4.56
CA SER A 16 -20.12 5.93 -4.39
C SER A 16 -19.24 6.74 -5.36
N PRO A 17 -19.70 7.89 -5.87
CA PRO A 17 -18.78 8.88 -6.44
C PRO A 17 -17.69 9.24 -5.42
N VAL A 18 -16.49 9.55 -5.92
CA VAL A 18 -15.33 9.88 -5.09
C VAL A 18 -15.04 11.38 -5.14
N LEU A 19 -14.91 12.00 -3.98
CA LEU A 19 -14.31 13.32 -3.85
C LEU A 19 -12.82 13.14 -3.55
N SER A 20 -11.97 13.80 -4.34
CA SER A 20 -10.52 13.87 -4.07
C SER A 20 -10.10 15.33 -3.90
N VAL A 21 -9.43 15.64 -2.80
CA VAL A 21 -8.86 16.97 -2.52
C VAL A 21 -7.35 16.86 -2.52
N ALA A 22 -6.68 17.62 -3.38
CA ALA A 22 -5.23 17.66 -3.49
C ALA A 22 -4.73 18.95 -4.17
N PRO A 23 -3.59 19.50 -3.76
CA PRO A 23 -2.87 19.11 -2.55
C PRO A 23 -3.53 19.68 -1.29
N VAL A 24 -3.57 18.89 -0.22
CA VAL A 24 -3.68 19.41 1.15
C VAL A 24 -2.25 19.50 1.68
N THR A 25 -1.86 20.66 2.16
CA THR A 25 -0.48 20.92 2.64
C THR A 25 -0.48 20.96 4.15
N LEU A 26 0.32 20.10 4.77
CA LEU A 26 0.54 20.04 6.20
C LEU A 26 1.92 20.63 6.52
N PRO A 27 2.02 21.73 7.27
CA PRO A 27 3.29 22.32 7.66
C PRO A 27 4.17 21.29 8.38
N ALA A 28 5.44 21.18 7.98
CA ALA A 28 6.40 20.22 8.52
C ALA A 28 7.79 20.87 8.62
N PRO A 29 8.04 21.73 9.62
CA PRO A 29 9.25 22.55 9.73
C PRO A 29 10.53 21.73 9.95
N ASP A 30 10.40 20.48 10.39
CA ASP A 30 11.48 19.51 10.58
C ASP A 30 11.79 18.69 9.30
N ARG A 31 11.08 18.98 8.21
CA ARG A 31 11.18 18.30 6.92
C ARG A 31 11.73 19.28 5.86
N ALA A 32 12.42 18.78 4.84
CA ALA A 32 12.97 19.65 3.78
C ALA A 32 11.91 20.50 3.07
N VAL A 33 10.68 20.00 2.95
CA VAL A 33 9.50 20.70 2.41
C VAL A 33 8.26 20.23 3.16
N ASP A 34 7.22 21.04 3.19
CA ASP A 34 5.93 20.70 3.78
C ASP A 34 5.35 19.42 3.17
N LEU A 35 4.58 18.67 3.97
CA LEU A 35 3.99 17.41 3.55
C LEU A 35 2.73 17.68 2.73
N GLN A 36 2.77 17.37 1.45
CA GLN A 36 1.61 17.42 0.56
C GLN A 36 0.91 16.07 0.54
N ILE A 37 -0.41 16.07 0.63
CA ILE A 37 -1.23 14.88 0.59
C ILE A 37 -2.42 15.02 -0.37
N ARG A 38 -2.92 13.87 -0.84
CA ARG A 38 -4.24 13.71 -1.44
C ARG A 38 -5.14 12.99 -0.46
N VAL A 39 -6.36 13.46 -0.30
CA VAL A 39 -7.42 12.79 0.46
C VAL A 39 -8.55 12.44 -0.49
N SER A 40 -8.89 11.16 -0.57
CA SER A 40 -9.97 10.63 -1.42
C SER A 40 -11.00 9.92 -0.55
N VAL A 41 -12.26 10.31 -0.66
CA VAL A 41 -13.36 9.80 0.16
C VAL A 41 -14.62 9.55 -0.67
N PRO A 42 -15.52 8.63 -0.26
CA PRO A 42 -16.81 8.48 -0.90
C PRO A 42 -17.66 9.74 -0.65
N LEU A 43 -18.27 10.29 -1.70
CA LEU A 43 -19.08 11.49 -1.60
C LEU A 43 -20.28 11.30 -0.65
N THR A 44 -20.84 10.09 -0.58
CA THR A 44 -21.91 9.73 0.34
C THR A 44 -21.52 9.85 1.82
N ALA A 45 -20.24 9.76 2.14
CA ALA A 45 -19.78 9.92 3.52
C ALA A 45 -19.85 11.37 4.02
N LEU A 46 -19.85 12.35 3.12
CA LEU A 46 -19.91 13.77 3.51
C LEU A 46 -21.30 14.20 4.00
N THR A 47 -22.35 13.44 3.65
CA THR A 47 -23.73 13.70 4.03
C THR A 47 -24.34 12.65 4.95
N GLY A 48 -23.67 11.49 5.11
CA GLY A 48 -24.14 10.38 5.93
C GLY A 48 -23.73 10.52 7.40
N GLU A 49 -24.13 9.54 8.19
CA GLU A 49 -23.66 9.33 9.56
C GLU A 49 -22.64 8.17 9.57
N GLY A 50 -21.71 8.15 10.51
CA GLY A 50 -20.72 7.10 10.65
C GLY A 50 -19.31 7.51 10.20
N LYS A 51 -18.31 6.78 10.67
CA LYS A 51 -16.91 7.05 10.42
C LYS A 51 -16.37 6.19 9.26
N LEU A 52 -15.37 6.70 8.57
CA LEU A 52 -14.67 6.03 7.49
C LEU A 52 -13.40 5.38 8.02
N PRO A 53 -13.17 4.08 7.80
CA PRO A 53 -11.87 3.48 7.98
C PRO A 53 -10.86 4.14 7.04
N VAL A 54 -9.60 4.21 7.48
CA VAL A 54 -8.55 4.97 6.79
C VAL A 54 -7.55 4.01 6.15
N ILE A 55 -7.18 4.26 4.89
CA ILE A 55 -6.02 3.66 4.24
C ILE A 55 -4.97 4.75 4.01
N LEU A 56 -3.77 4.55 4.57
CA LEU A 56 -2.59 5.37 4.30
C LEU A 56 -1.78 4.68 3.21
N LEU A 57 -1.70 5.30 2.01
CA LEU A 57 -1.06 4.68 0.85
C LEU A 57 0.30 5.32 0.58
N SER A 58 1.37 4.55 0.80
CA SER A 58 2.75 4.93 0.48
C SER A 58 3.10 4.55 -0.95
N HIS A 59 3.49 5.54 -1.76
CA HIS A 59 3.86 5.35 -3.16
C HIS A 59 5.21 4.61 -3.35
N GLY A 60 5.41 3.98 -4.49
CA GLY A 60 6.68 3.41 -4.90
C GLY A 60 7.73 4.47 -5.27
N GLN A 61 8.88 3.98 -5.73
CA GLN A 61 9.95 4.80 -6.29
C GLN A 61 10.11 4.47 -7.77
N GLY A 62 10.26 5.49 -8.60
CA GLY A 62 10.44 5.37 -10.02
C GLY A 62 10.74 6.72 -10.66
N PHE A 63 10.96 6.72 -11.97
CA PHE A 63 11.28 7.94 -12.72
C PHE A 63 10.04 8.70 -13.18
N SER A 64 8.88 8.05 -13.22
CA SER A 64 7.62 8.72 -13.55
C SER A 64 7.12 9.60 -12.41
N ASN A 65 6.70 10.81 -12.75
CA ASN A 65 6.15 11.74 -11.77
C ASN A 65 4.88 11.19 -11.09
N ASN A 66 4.04 10.46 -11.81
CA ASN A 66 2.81 9.93 -11.23
C ASN A 66 3.08 8.83 -10.21
N LEU A 67 3.95 7.86 -10.52
CA LEU A 67 4.24 6.73 -9.66
C LEU A 67 4.74 7.19 -8.29
N SER A 68 5.66 8.14 -8.24
CA SER A 68 6.33 8.58 -7.02
C SER A 68 5.66 9.83 -6.39
N SER A 69 4.35 9.95 -6.44
CA SER A 69 3.65 11.12 -5.92
C SER A 69 2.22 10.81 -5.43
N LEU A 70 1.56 11.84 -4.90
CA LEU A 70 0.14 11.81 -4.54
C LEU A 70 -0.81 11.62 -5.74
N ASN A 71 -0.31 11.63 -6.97
CA ASN A 71 -1.13 11.48 -8.18
C ASN A 71 -1.20 10.04 -8.71
N GLY A 72 -0.30 9.17 -8.25
CA GLY A 72 -0.30 7.76 -8.62
C GLY A 72 -1.39 6.93 -7.97
N TYR A 73 -1.50 5.69 -8.40
CA TYR A 73 -2.37 4.66 -7.81
C TYR A 73 -3.87 4.91 -7.94
N ALA A 74 -4.29 5.78 -8.84
CA ALA A 74 -5.70 6.10 -9.05
C ALA A 74 -6.61 4.88 -9.20
N PRO A 75 -6.24 3.77 -9.88
CA PRO A 75 -7.09 2.58 -9.98
C PRO A 75 -7.45 1.97 -8.62
N LEU A 76 -6.49 1.85 -7.70
CA LEU A 76 -6.72 1.32 -6.35
C LEU A 76 -7.46 2.35 -5.48
N VAL A 77 -6.97 3.58 -5.47
CA VAL A 77 -7.49 4.66 -4.63
C VAL A 77 -8.96 4.93 -4.93
N SER A 78 -9.31 5.03 -6.23
CA SER A 78 -10.69 5.26 -6.65
C SER A 78 -11.60 4.11 -6.22
N PHE A 79 -11.15 2.87 -6.34
CA PHE A 79 -11.94 1.72 -5.93
C PHE A 79 -12.14 1.69 -4.41
N TRP A 80 -11.08 1.82 -3.63
CA TRP A 80 -11.17 1.79 -2.17
C TRP A 80 -12.03 2.92 -1.62
N ALA A 81 -11.86 4.13 -2.16
CA ALA A 81 -12.68 5.28 -1.76
C ALA A 81 -14.14 5.11 -2.19
N ALA A 82 -14.43 4.65 -3.41
CA ALA A 82 -15.80 4.40 -3.85
C ALA A 82 -16.54 3.37 -2.98
N HIS A 83 -15.79 2.47 -2.32
CA HIS A 83 -16.33 1.40 -1.49
C HIS A 83 -16.09 1.61 0.01
N GLY A 84 -16.04 2.86 0.46
CA GLY A 84 -16.24 3.23 1.86
C GLY A 84 -14.98 3.47 2.68
N PHE A 85 -13.79 3.59 2.08
CA PHE A 85 -12.58 4.02 2.78
C PHE A 85 -12.27 5.50 2.55
N ALA A 86 -11.65 6.13 3.54
CA ALA A 86 -10.87 7.34 3.33
C ALA A 86 -9.44 6.93 2.94
N VAL A 87 -8.97 7.35 1.78
CA VAL A 87 -7.61 7.06 1.31
C VAL A 87 -6.76 8.32 1.36
N ILE A 88 -5.65 8.27 2.07
CA ILE A 88 -4.72 9.40 2.24
C ILE A 88 -3.37 9.02 1.65
N GLN A 89 -2.88 9.82 0.69
CA GLN A 89 -1.63 9.58 -0.03
C GLN A 89 -0.68 10.76 0.21
N PRO A 90 0.49 10.57 0.85
CA PRO A 90 1.52 11.60 0.93
C PRO A 90 2.40 11.66 -0.32
N THR A 91 3.06 12.79 -0.52
CA THR A 91 4.24 12.91 -1.36
C THR A 91 5.48 12.82 -0.48
N HIS A 92 6.17 11.68 -0.50
CA HIS A 92 7.41 11.50 0.26
C HIS A 92 8.59 12.31 -0.32
N LEU A 93 9.60 12.60 0.49
CA LEU A 93 10.79 13.37 0.06
C LEU A 93 11.52 12.73 -1.12
N SER A 94 11.44 11.42 -1.30
CA SER A 94 12.00 10.70 -2.46
C SER A 94 11.25 10.94 -3.76
N SER A 95 10.12 11.65 -3.75
CA SER A 95 9.33 11.93 -4.96
C SER A 95 10.10 12.75 -5.98
N THR A 96 10.13 12.29 -7.23
CA THR A 96 10.74 13.05 -8.33
C THR A 96 10.05 14.38 -8.60
N THR A 97 8.80 14.54 -8.18
CA THR A 97 8.04 15.80 -8.34
C THR A 97 8.58 16.93 -7.47
N LEU A 98 9.22 16.61 -6.35
CA LEU A 98 9.76 17.62 -5.42
C LEU A 98 11.09 18.18 -5.90
N LYS A 99 11.83 17.46 -6.78
CA LYS A 99 13.13 17.88 -7.33
C LYS A 99 14.12 18.34 -6.25
N LEU A 100 14.14 17.63 -5.13
CA LEU A 100 15.05 17.94 -4.04
C LEU A 100 16.51 17.73 -4.46
N PRO A 101 17.46 18.51 -3.91
CA PRO A 101 18.89 18.30 -4.13
C PRO A 101 19.34 16.90 -3.72
N ALA A 102 20.29 16.32 -4.46
CA ALA A 102 20.79 14.97 -4.19
C ALA A 102 21.52 14.84 -2.84
N ASP A 103 21.97 15.93 -2.27
CA ASP A 103 22.60 16.03 -0.94
C ASP A 103 21.60 16.29 0.20
N THR A 104 20.31 16.26 -0.09
CA THR A 104 19.27 16.35 0.96
C THR A 104 19.43 15.17 1.93
N PRO A 105 19.44 15.39 3.26
CA PRO A 105 19.60 14.33 4.24
C PRO A 105 18.63 13.16 4.02
N GLY A 106 19.16 11.93 3.96
CA GLY A 106 18.39 10.71 3.70
C GLY A 106 18.15 10.39 2.22
N ALA A 107 18.65 11.23 1.27
CA ALA A 107 18.60 10.93 -0.16
C ALA A 107 19.38 9.65 -0.50
N PRO A 108 19.00 8.94 -1.59
CA PRO A 108 17.90 9.27 -2.50
C PRO A 108 16.53 8.76 -2.03
N MET A 109 16.49 7.79 -1.12
CA MET A 109 15.24 7.06 -0.79
C MET A 109 14.47 7.65 0.37
N HIS A 110 15.12 8.42 1.26
CA HIS A 110 14.50 9.00 2.45
C HIS A 110 13.68 7.95 3.25
N TRP A 111 14.22 6.74 3.36
CA TRP A 111 13.47 5.55 3.81
C TRP A 111 12.85 5.72 5.21
N ARG A 112 13.58 6.35 6.15
CA ARG A 112 13.11 6.64 7.51
C ARG A 112 11.98 7.68 7.47
N SER A 113 12.22 8.81 6.80
CA SER A 113 11.25 9.90 6.64
C SER A 113 9.93 9.44 6.01
N ARG A 114 9.95 8.43 5.13
CA ARG A 114 8.72 7.87 4.54
C ARG A 114 7.81 7.23 5.59
N ALA A 115 8.37 6.47 6.54
CA ALA A 115 7.60 5.89 7.63
C ALA A 115 7.11 6.96 8.62
N GLU A 116 7.98 7.92 8.96
CA GLU A 116 7.63 9.07 9.79
C GLU A 116 6.51 9.91 9.17
N ASP A 117 6.51 10.12 7.85
CA ASP A 117 5.43 10.81 7.14
C ASP A 117 4.08 10.12 7.39
N ILE A 118 4.02 8.79 7.31
CA ILE A 118 2.77 8.04 7.54
C ILE A 118 2.30 8.17 9.00
N SER A 119 3.17 8.00 9.98
CA SER A 119 2.81 8.20 11.40
C SER A 119 2.36 9.64 11.67
N ARG A 120 3.02 10.63 11.06
CA ARG A 120 2.63 12.05 11.11
C ARG A 120 1.21 12.29 10.57
N LEU A 121 0.79 11.56 9.52
CA LEU A 121 -0.58 11.67 9.03
C LEU A 121 -1.60 11.18 10.08
N ILE A 122 -1.27 10.09 10.81
CA ILE A 122 -2.12 9.58 11.88
C ILE A 122 -2.23 10.60 13.02
N ASP A 123 -1.11 11.23 13.38
CA ASP A 123 -1.08 12.27 14.44
C ASP A 123 -1.93 13.49 14.08
N ARG A 124 -2.11 13.76 12.79
CA ARG A 124 -2.72 14.99 12.28
C ARG A 124 -4.05 14.77 11.55
N LEU A 125 -4.76 13.67 11.85
CA LEU A 125 -6.06 13.39 11.23
C LEU A 125 -7.08 14.51 11.45
N ASP A 126 -7.03 15.23 12.58
CA ASP A 126 -7.92 16.40 12.83
C ASP A 126 -7.68 17.53 11.83
N GLU A 127 -6.41 17.83 11.52
CA GLU A 127 -6.06 18.86 10.55
C GLU A 127 -6.45 18.44 9.13
N ILE A 128 -6.29 17.16 8.80
CA ILE A 128 -6.71 16.59 7.52
C ILE A 128 -8.23 16.67 7.36
N GLU A 129 -8.98 16.30 8.40
CA GLU A 129 -10.43 16.44 8.41
C GLU A 129 -10.88 17.89 8.23
N ALA A 130 -10.22 18.84 8.90
CA ALA A 130 -10.54 20.26 8.79
C ALA A 130 -10.25 20.83 7.39
N ALA A 131 -9.26 20.27 6.67
CA ALA A 131 -8.87 20.71 5.34
C ALA A 131 -9.82 20.20 4.22
N VAL A 132 -10.66 19.21 4.51
CA VAL A 132 -11.57 18.60 3.52
C VAL A 132 -13.01 18.94 3.86
N PRO A 133 -13.75 19.69 3.02
CA PRO A 133 -15.11 20.07 3.30
C PRO A 133 -16.02 18.86 3.59
N GLY A 134 -16.71 18.90 4.73
CA GLY A 134 -17.64 17.86 5.16
C GLY A 134 -16.99 16.61 5.79
N LEU A 135 -15.68 16.57 5.96
CA LEU A 135 -14.95 15.41 6.52
C LEU A 135 -14.78 15.49 8.05
N ALA A 136 -15.02 16.63 8.68
CA ALA A 136 -14.78 16.84 10.12
C ALA A 136 -15.43 15.76 11.00
N GLY A 137 -14.63 15.08 11.84
CA GLY A 137 -15.07 14.02 12.73
C GLY A 137 -15.44 12.69 12.04
N ARG A 138 -15.12 12.51 10.76
CA ARG A 138 -15.55 11.37 9.95
C ARG A 138 -14.50 10.27 9.79
N LEU A 139 -13.23 10.52 10.12
CA LEU A 139 -12.19 9.50 10.06
C LEU A 139 -12.23 8.59 11.29
N ASP A 140 -12.18 7.30 11.07
CA ASP A 140 -12.18 6.29 12.12
C ASP A 140 -10.74 6.00 12.57
N ARG A 141 -10.36 6.54 13.72
CA ARG A 141 -9.02 6.40 14.31
C ARG A 141 -8.74 4.99 14.85
N ASP A 142 -9.78 4.20 15.04
CA ASP A 142 -9.67 2.82 15.53
C ASP A 142 -9.55 1.81 14.36
N ARG A 143 -9.70 2.29 13.10
CA ARG A 143 -9.69 1.48 11.88
C ARG A 143 -8.77 2.08 10.83
N ILE A 144 -7.47 1.97 11.10
CA ILE A 144 -6.41 2.46 10.21
C ILE A 144 -5.66 1.29 9.60
N ALA A 145 -5.47 1.35 8.29
CA ALA A 145 -4.65 0.43 7.53
C ALA A 145 -3.54 1.19 6.78
N VAL A 146 -2.43 0.50 6.51
CA VAL A 146 -1.38 0.99 5.61
C VAL A 146 -1.29 0.12 4.38
N ALA A 147 -1.11 0.73 3.22
CA ALA A 147 -0.80 0.06 1.97
C ALA A 147 0.44 0.67 1.34
N GLY A 148 1.22 -0.11 0.60
CA GLY A 148 2.37 0.44 -0.09
C GLY A 148 2.87 -0.46 -1.22
N HIS A 149 3.32 0.18 -2.31
CA HIS A 149 3.88 -0.50 -3.48
C HIS A 149 5.39 -0.33 -3.54
N SER A 150 6.12 -1.41 -3.86
CA SER A 150 7.57 -1.35 -4.05
C SER A 150 8.26 -0.72 -2.83
N MET A 151 8.95 0.40 -2.98
CA MET A 151 9.52 1.16 -1.85
C MET A 151 8.46 1.60 -0.82
N GLY A 152 7.22 1.84 -1.24
CA GLY A 152 6.09 2.04 -0.33
C GLY A 152 5.73 0.77 0.45
N GLY A 153 5.93 -0.41 -0.13
CA GLY A 153 5.82 -1.70 0.57
C GLY A 153 6.86 -1.85 1.67
N HIS A 154 8.10 -1.41 1.45
CA HIS A 154 9.11 -1.32 2.50
C HIS A 154 8.64 -0.39 3.63
N THR A 155 8.18 0.82 3.28
CA THR A 155 7.65 1.80 4.24
C THR A 155 6.52 1.20 5.08
N ALA A 156 5.54 0.57 4.43
CA ALA A 156 4.42 -0.09 5.11
C ALA A 156 4.91 -1.26 6.00
N GLY A 157 5.88 -2.03 5.54
CA GLY A 157 6.49 -3.13 6.31
C GLY A 157 7.10 -2.66 7.62
N LEU A 158 7.84 -1.53 7.63
CA LEU A 158 8.39 -0.94 8.85
C LEU A 158 7.30 -0.55 9.85
N LEU A 159 6.24 0.08 9.37
CA LEU A 159 5.10 0.47 10.21
C LEU A 159 4.31 -0.72 10.78
N LEU A 160 4.39 -1.87 10.12
CA LEU A 160 3.74 -3.12 10.54
C LEU A 160 4.64 -4.00 11.43
N GLY A 161 5.86 -3.54 11.73
CA GLY A 161 6.79 -4.19 12.66
C GLY A 161 7.98 -4.89 12.03
N ALA A 162 8.25 -4.71 10.73
CA ALA A 162 9.54 -5.05 10.17
C ALA A 162 10.63 -4.15 10.74
N ARG A 163 11.85 -4.67 10.89
CA ARG A 163 12.99 -3.96 11.45
C ARG A 163 14.17 -3.98 10.49
N LEU A 164 15.13 -3.15 10.76
CA LEU A 164 16.42 -3.14 10.08
C LEU A 164 17.50 -2.56 11.00
N ILE A 165 18.75 -2.71 10.62
CA ILE A 165 19.86 -1.98 11.23
C ILE A 165 20.10 -0.73 10.41
N ASP A 166 20.09 0.44 11.06
CA ASP A 166 20.41 1.70 10.41
C ASP A 166 21.83 1.64 9.85
N PRO A 167 22.01 1.84 8.54
CA PRO A 167 23.35 1.78 7.95
C PRO A 167 24.27 2.91 8.41
N ASP A 168 23.73 4.02 8.94
CA ASP A 168 24.53 5.20 9.31
C ASP A 168 25.17 5.04 10.71
N ASP A 169 24.45 4.43 11.66
CA ASP A 169 24.90 4.33 13.07
C ASP A 169 24.90 2.92 13.64
N GLY A 170 24.40 1.93 12.90
CA GLY A 170 24.38 0.52 13.32
C GLY A 170 23.31 0.19 14.38
N THR A 171 22.36 1.10 14.66
CA THR A 171 21.30 0.84 15.64
C THR A 171 20.14 0.06 15.01
N GLU A 172 19.46 -0.78 15.83
CA GLU A 172 18.21 -1.41 15.40
C GLU A 172 17.10 -0.36 15.30
N VAL A 173 16.39 -0.37 14.18
CA VAL A 173 15.28 0.52 13.89
C VAL A 173 13.96 -0.22 14.04
N ASP A 174 13.08 0.32 14.88
CA ASP A 174 11.70 -0.09 15.06
C ASP A 174 10.79 1.13 14.84
N LEU A 175 10.05 1.14 13.74
CA LEU A 175 9.10 2.20 13.39
C LEU A 175 7.66 1.70 13.39
N ALA A 176 7.39 0.60 14.11
CA ALA A 176 6.05 0.05 14.21
C ALA A 176 5.07 1.08 14.81
N ASP A 177 3.93 1.26 14.16
CA ASP A 177 2.87 2.12 14.66
C ASP A 177 1.66 1.27 15.08
N SER A 178 1.43 1.14 16.37
CA SER A 178 0.42 0.27 16.95
C SER A 178 -1.03 0.70 16.63
N ARG A 179 -1.24 1.88 16.08
CA ARG A 179 -2.54 2.37 15.62
C ARG A 179 -2.97 1.74 14.30
N ILE A 180 -2.03 1.11 13.58
CA ILE A 180 -2.29 0.44 12.30
C ILE A 180 -2.72 -1.00 12.55
N GLY A 181 -3.99 -1.30 12.26
CA GLY A 181 -4.59 -2.61 12.51
C GLY A 181 -4.43 -3.63 11.39
N ALA A 182 -4.10 -3.21 10.17
CA ALA A 182 -3.91 -4.09 9.02
C ALA A 182 -3.00 -3.48 7.95
N GLY A 183 -2.39 -4.33 7.11
CA GLY A 183 -1.54 -3.86 6.01
C GLY A 183 -1.72 -4.58 4.68
N VAL A 184 -1.30 -3.90 3.59
CA VAL A 184 -1.19 -4.47 2.25
C VAL A 184 0.18 -4.10 1.67
N LEU A 185 1.03 -5.08 1.44
CA LEU A 185 2.33 -4.91 0.79
C LEU A 185 2.23 -5.35 -0.67
N LEU A 186 2.37 -4.43 -1.59
CA LEU A 186 2.25 -4.65 -3.03
C LEU A 186 3.66 -4.68 -3.65
N ALA A 187 4.13 -5.84 -4.07
CA ALA A 187 5.48 -6.04 -4.62
C ALA A 187 6.58 -5.39 -3.77
N GLY A 188 6.44 -5.46 -2.43
CA GLY A 188 7.41 -4.89 -1.49
C GLY A 188 8.73 -5.66 -1.49
N PRO A 189 9.86 -5.02 -1.10
CA PRO A 189 11.15 -5.67 -0.97
C PRO A 189 11.13 -6.81 0.07
N GLY A 190 11.85 -7.87 -0.23
CA GLY A 190 12.13 -8.95 0.69
C GLY A 190 13.39 -8.69 1.53
N ARG A 191 13.89 -9.73 2.21
CA ARG A 191 15.13 -9.69 2.97
C ARG A 191 16.33 -9.46 2.05
N GLY A 192 17.20 -8.54 2.45
CA GLY A 192 18.40 -8.17 1.71
C GLY A 192 19.59 -9.12 1.92
N GLY A 193 20.76 -8.56 2.16
CA GLY A 193 22.03 -9.30 2.22
C GLY A 193 22.38 -9.89 0.87
N ASP A 194 22.75 -11.18 0.82
CA ASP A 194 23.13 -11.90 -0.41
C ASP A 194 22.01 -12.00 -1.45
N ALA A 195 20.76 -11.63 -1.08
CA ALA A 195 19.65 -11.59 -2.01
C ALA A 195 19.64 -10.36 -2.93
N LEU A 196 20.36 -9.30 -2.57
CA LEU A 196 20.46 -8.09 -3.38
C LEU A 196 21.56 -8.22 -4.45
N VAL A 197 21.31 -7.57 -5.59
CA VAL A 197 22.37 -7.31 -6.56
C VAL A 197 23.44 -6.42 -5.89
N PRO A 198 24.76 -6.69 -6.00
CA PRO A 198 25.79 -5.96 -5.27
C PRO A 198 25.70 -4.44 -5.37
N ALA A 199 25.49 -3.91 -6.58
CA ALA A 199 25.33 -2.47 -6.77
C ALA A 199 24.11 -1.89 -6.02
N MET A 200 23.06 -2.69 -5.83
CA MET A 200 21.88 -2.25 -5.06
C MET A 200 22.10 -2.36 -3.55
N ALA A 201 22.88 -3.34 -3.09
CA ALA A 201 23.26 -3.41 -1.69
C ALA A 201 24.08 -2.17 -1.26
N GLU A 202 24.93 -1.67 -2.15
CA GLU A 202 25.70 -0.42 -1.94
C GLU A 202 24.79 0.83 -2.00
N MET A 203 23.85 0.87 -2.95
CA MET A 203 22.95 2.03 -3.15
C MET A 203 21.84 2.10 -2.09
N LEU A 204 21.37 0.95 -1.62
CA LEU A 204 20.23 0.80 -0.71
C LEU A 204 20.62 -0.01 0.53
N PRO A 205 21.61 0.44 1.31
CA PRO A 205 22.18 -0.33 2.41
C PRO A 205 21.14 -0.66 3.51
N PHE A 206 20.10 0.14 3.68
CA PHE A 206 19.00 -0.09 4.60
C PHE A 206 18.18 -1.36 4.27
N LEU A 207 18.21 -1.86 3.02
CA LEU A 207 17.55 -3.11 2.67
C LEU A 207 18.35 -4.35 3.07
N THR A 208 19.65 -4.22 3.33
CA THR A 208 20.54 -5.37 3.55
C THR A 208 20.20 -6.16 4.81
N THR A 209 19.65 -5.51 5.82
CA THR A 209 19.40 -6.07 7.15
C THR A 209 17.91 -6.21 7.49
N ALA A 210 17.03 -6.13 6.49
CA ALA A 210 15.58 -6.24 6.71
C ALA A 210 15.21 -7.52 7.48
N ASP A 211 14.46 -7.37 8.57
CA ASP A 211 13.99 -8.44 9.45
C ASP A 211 12.47 -8.35 9.64
N PHE A 212 11.76 -9.41 9.27
CA PHE A 212 10.31 -9.51 9.37
C PHE A 212 9.84 -10.29 10.60
N SER A 213 10.76 -10.79 11.45
CA SER A 213 10.43 -11.67 12.57
C SER A 213 9.51 -11.03 13.62
N ARG A 214 9.43 -9.71 13.66
CA ARG A 214 8.56 -8.94 14.57
C ARG A 214 7.32 -8.35 13.90
N MET A 215 7.16 -8.53 12.60
CA MET A 215 6.01 -8.01 11.85
C MET A 215 4.76 -8.85 12.12
N ALA A 216 4.11 -8.61 13.27
CA ALA A 216 2.96 -9.39 13.75
C ALA A 216 1.60 -8.87 13.24
N THR A 217 1.49 -7.60 12.84
CA THR A 217 0.23 -7.00 12.34
C THR A 217 -0.31 -7.79 11.15
N PRO A 218 -1.63 -8.08 11.09
CA PRO A 218 -2.27 -8.77 9.96
C PRO A 218 -1.95 -8.11 8.62
N THR A 219 -1.40 -8.86 7.68
CA THR A 219 -0.91 -8.29 6.42
C THR A 219 -1.23 -9.17 5.23
N LEU A 220 -1.74 -8.56 4.15
CA LEU A 220 -1.80 -9.13 2.81
C LEU A 220 -0.50 -8.77 2.08
N VAL A 221 0.30 -9.77 1.76
CA VAL A 221 1.48 -9.65 0.91
C VAL A 221 1.08 -10.03 -0.51
N VAL A 222 1.35 -9.16 -1.47
CA VAL A 222 1.02 -9.38 -2.89
C VAL A 222 2.31 -9.36 -3.70
N ASN A 223 2.52 -10.40 -4.51
CA ASN A 223 3.60 -10.44 -5.47
C ASN A 223 3.11 -10.79 -6.88
N GLY A 224 3.83 -10.35 -7.89
CA GLY A 224 3.66 -10.79 -9.26
C GLY A 224 4.44 -12.08 -9.52
N GLU A 225 3.81 -13.05 -10.17
CA GLU A 225 4.47 -14.33 -10.52
C GLU A 225 5.70 -14.12 -11.43
N LYS A 226 5.67 -13.05 -12.25
CA LYS A 226 6.75 -12.68 -13.16
C LYS A 226 7.57 -11.48 -12.69
N ASP A 227 7.38 -11.02 -11.44
CA ASP A 227 8.17 -9.92 -10.88
C ASP A 227 9.60 -10.34 -10.63
N GLY A 228 10.42 -10.30 -11.68
CA GLY A 228 11.82 -10.67 -11.61
C GLY A 228 12.66 -9.69 -10.81
N SER A 229 12.32 -8.40 -10.86
CA SER A 229 13.09 -7.29 -10.25
C SER A 229 14.62 -7.48 -10.35
N THR A 230 15.08 -7.94 -11.52
CA THR A 230 16.46 -8.38 -11.73
C THR A 230 17.53 -7.31 -11.50
N HIS A 231 17.11 -6.06 -11.48
CA HIS A 231 17.96 -4.92 -11.10
C HIS A 231 18.12 -4.78 -9.59
N LEU A 232 17.24 -5.37 -8.79
CA LEU A 232 17.26 -5.29 -7.32
C LEU A 232 17.77 -6.58 -6.68
N THR A 233 17.27 -7.73 -7.12
CA THR A 233 17.48 -9.02 -6.47
C THR A 233 17.90 -10.11 -7.41
N VAL A 234 18.70 -11.07 -6.89
CA VAL A 234 19.07 -12.31 -7.61
C VAL A 234 18.05 -13.43 -7.40
N ARG A 235 17.02 -13.23 -6.55
CA ARG A 235 16.03 -14.26 -6.16
C ARG A 235 14.74 -14.21 -7.00
N GLY A 236 14.57 -13.18 -7.83
CA GLY A 236 13.36 -13.01 -8.64
C GLY A 236 12.08 -12.91 -7.80
N PRO A 237 10.92 -13.38 -8.31
CA PRO A 237 9.60 -13.19 -7.68
C PRO A 237 9.49 -13.70 -6.24
N ALA A 238 10.23 -14.75 -5.89
CA ALA A 238 10.25 -15.31 -4.54
C ALA A 238 10.76 -14.32 -3.47
N TRP A 239 11.57 -13.33 -3.88
CA TRP A 239 12.06 -12.31 -2.96
C TRP A 239 10.92 -11.47 -2.35
N HIS A 240 9.93 -11.13 -3.14
CA HIS A 240 8.77 -10.33 -2.71
C HIS A 240 7.83 -11.09 -1.76
N THR A 241 8.03 -12.40 -1.57
CA THR A 241 7.24 -13.19 -0.63
C THR A 241 7.83 -13.24 0.79
N ASP A 242 9.04 -12.74 0.99
CA ASP A 242 9.71 -12.78 2.30
C ASP A 242 8.90 -12.14 3.44
N PRO A 243 8.19 -11.01 3.26
CA PRO A 243 7.33 -10.46 4.30
C PRO A 243 6.22 -11.43 4.76
N TYR A 244 5.79 -12.35 3.88
CA TYR A 244 4.90 -13.45 4.24
C TYR A 244 5.66 -14.60 4.90
N THR A 245 6.75 -15.08 4.28
CA THR A 245 7.41 -16.32 4.72
C THR A 245 8.15 -16.16 6.03
N LEU A 246 8.79 -15.01 6.26
CA LEU A 246 9.69 -14.75 7.39
C LEU A 246 9.04 -14.05 8.59
N SER A 247 7.78 -13.59 8.47
CA SER A 247 7.07 -12.98 9.60
C SER A 247 6.21 -14.00 10.34
N PRO A 248 5.81 -13.73 11.60
CA PRO A 248 4.75 -14.50 12.25
C PRO A 248 3.40 -14.27 11.58
N GLY A 249 2.42 -15.15 11.84
CA GLY A 249 1.02 -14.94 11.45
C GLY A 249 0.33 -13.84 12.30
N PRO A 250 -0.91 -13.42 11.95
CA PRO A 250 -1.63 -13.85 10.75
C PRO A 250 -1.13 -13.13 9.48
N LYS A 251 -0.88 -13.87 8.44
CA LYS A 251 -0.42 -13.35 7.14
C LYS A 251 -1.13 -14.05 5.98
N THR A 252 -1.32 -13.32 4.92
CA THR A 252 -1.87 -13.85 3.67
C THR A 252 -0.96 -13.45 2.52
N LEU A 253 -0.67 -14.40 1.63
CA LEU A 253 0.07 -14.18 0.39
C LEU A 253 -0.91 -14.30 -0.78
N LEU A 254 -0.95 -13.30 -1.65
CA LEU A 254 -1.62 -13.32 -2.94
C LEU A 254 -0.54 -13.25 -4.03
N THR A 255 -0.35 -14.35 -4.76
CA THR A 255 0.47 -14.35 -5.98
C THR A 255 -0.41 -14.11 -7.18
N LEU A 256 -0.18 -13.02 -7.90
CA LEU A 256 -0.90 -12.68 -9.13
C LEU A 256 -0.23 -13.34 -10.32
N PHE A 257 -0.99 -14.12 -11.09
CA PHE A 257 -0.48 -14.80 -12.29
C PHE A 257 -0.15 -13.81 -13.39
N ASP A 258 0.93 -14.08 -14.10
CA ASP A 258 1.46 -13.26 -15.19
C ASP A 258 1.75 -11.79 -14.82
N ALA A 259 1.69 -11.43 -13.54
CA ALA A 259 1.99 -10.06 -13.12
C ALA A 259 3.49 -9.85 -12.94
N GLU A 260 3.96 -8.69 -13.39
CA GLU A 260 5.28 -8.14 -13.13
C GLU A 260 5.24 -7.16 -11.95
N HIS A 261 6.24 -6.31 -11.81
CA HIS A 261 6.38 -5.38 -10.68
C HIS A 261 5.24 -4.35 -10.60
N GLY A 262 4.68 -3.93 -11.74
CA GLY A 262 3.55 -3.01 -11.83
C GLY A 262 2.20 -3.62 -11.45
N LEU A 263 2.13 -4.94 -11.20
CA LEU A 263 0.92 -5.69 -10.83
C LEU A 263 -0.27 -5.41 -11.76
N GLY A 264 0.01 -5.21 -13.05
CA GLY A 264 -0.97 -4.93 -14.09
C GLY A 264 -1.28 -3.44 -14.28
N GLY A 265 -0.53 -2.53 -13.63
CA GLY A 265 -0.69 -1.09 -13.78
C GLY A 265 -1.42 -0.42 -12.61
N ILE A 266 -1.20 -0.88 -11.38
CA ILE A 266 -1.83 -0.29 -10.17
C ILE A 266 -1.47 1.18 -9.96
N SER A 267 -0.30 1.61 -10.41
CA SER A 267 0.18 2.99 -10.30
C SER A 267 -0.43 3.92 -11.36
N GLY A 268 -1.04 3.36 -12.40
CA GLY A 268 -1.62 4.03 -13.57
C GLY A 268 -1.24 3.27 -14.82
N TYR A 269 -2.16 3.16 -15.79
CA TYR A 269 -1.91 2.39 -17.02
C TYR A 269 -0.93 3.10 -17.95
N ASP A 270 -0.83 4.40 -17.87
CA ASP A 270 0.06 5.26 -18.65
C ASP A 270 1.42 5.53 -17.97
N VAL A 271 1.67 4.89 -16.83
CA VAL A 271 2.96 5.00 -16.13
C VAL A 271 4.01 4.15 -16.85
N ALA A 272 5.13 4.78 -17.20
CA ALA A 272 6.18 4.14 -18.01
C ALA A 272 6.84 2.90 -17.38
N GLU A 273 6.75 2.76 -16.05
CA GLU A 273 7.21 1.58 -15.32
C GLU A 273 6.23 0.38 -15.42
N THR A 274 5.03 0.56 -15.95
CA THR A 274 4.08 -0.52 -16.18
C THR A 274 4.45 -1.27 -17.45
N THR A 275 4.77 -2.56 -17.32
CA THR A 275 5.20 -3.44 -18.42
C THR A 275 4.26 -4.62 -18.66
N ASP A 276 3.26 -4.78 -17.78
CA ASP A 276 2.33 -5.91 -17.75
C ASP A 276 0.86 -5.46 -17.68
N GLU A 277 0.52 -4.38 -18.36
CA GLU A 277 -0.80 -3.74 -18.29
C GLU A 277 -1.97 -4.73 -18.40
N SER A 278 -2.83 -4.72 -17.36
CA SER A 278 -4.00 -5.60 -17.26
C SER A 278 -5.10 -4.98 -16.37
N PRO A 279 -6.04 -4.22 -16.95
CA PRO A 279 -7.16 -3.63 -16.20
C PRO A 279 -7.95 -4.67 -15.39
N ALA A 280 -8.11 -5.87 -15.93
CA ALA A 280 -8.82 -6.95 -15.24
C ALA A 280 -8.07 -7.42 -13.98
N ARG A 281 -6.73 -7.57 -14.05
CA ARG A 281 -5.88 -7.93 -12.90
C ARG A 281 -5.92 -6.83 -11.84
N VAL A 282 -5.81 -5.57 -12.24
CA VAL A 282 -5.92 -4.41 -11.33
C VAL A 282 -7.27 -4.38 -10.63
N ALA A 283 -8.37 -4.63 -11.36
CA ALA A 283 -9.71 -4.69 -10.77
C ALA A 283 -9.85 -5.86 -9.78
N ALA A 284 -9.28 -7.03 -10.09
CA ALA A 284 -9.25 -8.17 -9.17
C ALA A 284 -8.46 -7.84 -7.90
N LEU A 285 -7.27 -7.25 -8.04
CA LEU A 285 -6.43 -6.84 -6.90
C LEU A 285 -7.10 -5.78 -6.03
N ALA A 286 -7.75 -4.78 -6.63
CA ALA A 286 -8.48 -3.75 -5.91
C ALA A 286 -9.59 -4.35 -5.03
N ARG A 287 -10.35 -5.32 -5.57
CA ARG A 287 -11.41 -6.04 -4.84
C ARG A 287 -10.84 -6.91 -3.71
N LEU A 288 -9.81 -7.69 -4.00
CA LEU A 288 -9.19 -8.59 -3.02
C LEU A 288 -8.56 -7.81 -1.86
N SER A 289 -7.81 -6.76 -2.15
CA SER A 289 -7.19 -5.92 -1.11
C SER A 289 -8.24 -5.18 -0.28
N TRP A 290 -9.30 -4.66 -0.89
CA TRP A 290 -10.43 -4.06 -0.19
C TRP A 290 -11.11 -5.07 0.75
N ALA A 291 -11.44 -6.26 0.25
CA ALA A 291 -12.10 -7.31 1.01
C ALA A 291 -11.24 -7.77 2.21
N TYR A 292 -9.93 -7.91 1.98
CA TYR A 292 -8.97 -8.23 3.04
C TYR A 292 -8.98 -7.16 4.14
N LEU A 293 -8.80 -5.89 3.78
CA LEU A 293 -8.76 -4.79 4.73
C LEU A 293 -10.08 -4.67 5.51
N ARG A 294 -11.21 -4.78 4.82
CA ARG A 294 -12.50 -4.79 5.51
C ARG A 294 -12.57 -5.87 6.58
N SER A 295 -12.30 -7.12 6.22
CA SER A 295 -12.41 -8.23 7.15
C SER A 295 -11.36 -8.21 8.28
N ARG A 296 -10.29 -7.40 8.14
CA ARG A 296 -9.31 -7.21 9.22
C ARG A 296 -9.64 -6.03 10.14
N LEU A 297 -10.31 -5.01 9.62
CA LEU A 297 -10.73 -3.85 10.39
C LEU A 297 -12.12 -3.99 11.02
N TYR A 298 -12.92 -4.94 10.56
CA TYR A 298 -14.25 -5.23 11.08
C TYR A 298 -14.37 -6.72 11.41
N ALA A 299 -14.51 -7.05 12.68
CA ALA A 299 -14.43 -8.42 13.19
C ALA A 299 -15.44 -9.40 12.54
N ASP A 300 -16.64 -8.91 12.21
CA ASP A 300 -17.73 -9.74 11.67
C ASP A 300 -17.85 -9.65 10.13
N ASP A 301 -16.90 -9.00 9.44
CA ASP A 301 -16.96 -8.83 8.00
C ASP A 301 -16.43 -10.07 7.26
N THR A 302 -17.25 -10.63 6.39
CA THR A 302 -16.95 -11.85 5.64
C THR A 302 -16.50 -11.61 4.21
N ALA A 303 -16.24 -10.35 3.82
CA ALA A 303 -15.89 -9.99 2.44
C ALA A 303 -14.65 -10.72 1.94
N TRP A 304 -13.65 -10.95 2.80
CA TRP A 304 -12.43 -11.68 2.43
C TRP A 304 -12.72 -13.15 2.08
N GLN A 305 -13.55 -13.82 2.87
CA GLN A 305 -13.94 -15.19 2.58
C GLN A 305 -14.63 -15.29 1.22
N ALA A 306 -15.62 -14.42 0.98
CA ALA A 306 -16.35 -14.40 -0.30
C ALA A 306 -15.42 -14.07 -1.50
N ALA A 307 -14.48 -13.14 -1.33
CA ALA A 307 -13.53 -12.78 -2.38
C ALA A 307 -12.56 -13.93 -2.72
N ARG A 308 -12.10 -14.69 -1.72
CA ARG A 308 -11.26 -15.87 -1.92
C ARG A 308 -12.01 -16.99 -2.64
N GLU A 309 -13.25 -17.26 -2.27
CA GLU A 309 -14.10 -18.24 -2.91
C GLU A 309 -14.35 -17.89 -4.38
N ALA A 310 -14.62 -16.62 -4.66
CA ALA A 310 -14.79 -16.14 -6.04
C ALA A 310 -13.51 -16.27 -6.87
N LEU A 311 -12.34 -16.00 -6.30
CA LEU A 311 -11.05 -16.17 -6.96
C LEU A 311 -10.78 -17.64 -7.29
N ALA A 312 -11.10 -18.57 -6.38
CA ALA A 312 -10.83 -20.01 -6.54
C ALA A 312 -11.79 -20.69 -7.53
N SER A 313 -13.02 -20.17 -7.69
CA SER A 313 -14.07 -20.78 -8.51
C SER A 313 -14.26 -20.11 -9.88
N GLY A 314 -13.61 -18.97 -10.12
CA GLY A 314 -13.73 -18.22 -11.38
C GLY A 314 -13.04 -18.94 -12.54
N PRO A 315 -13.56 -18.81 -13.78
CA PRO A 315 -12.93 -19.38 -14.97
C PRO A 315 -11.57 -18.74 -15.29
N ASP A 316 -11.36 -17.52 -14.83
CA ASP A 316 -10.13 -16.75 -15.00
C ASP A 316 -9.54 -16.45 -13.62
N ALA A 317 -8.80 -17.42 -13.07
CA ALA A 317 -8.09 -17.22 -11.82
C ALA A 317 -6.92 -16.23 -12.05
N PHE A 318 -7.02 -15.01 -11.51
CA PHE A 318 -5.96 -14.00 -11.58
C PHE A 318 -4.79 -14.29 -10.64
N GLY A 319 -4.89 -15.25 -9.74
CA GLY A 319 -3.86 -15.55 -8.77
C GLY A 319 -4.24 -16.69 -7.83
N ARG A 320 -3.36 -16.97 -6.89
CA ARG A 320 -3.56 -17.90 -5.79
C ARG A 320 -3.35 -17.25 -4.44
N VAL A 321 -4.07 -17.74 -3.44
CA VAL A 321 -3.99 -17.23 -2.06
C VAL A 321 -3.48 -18.34 -1.13
N GLU A 322 -2.49 -17.99 -0.32
CA GLU A 322 -1.99 -18.79 0.79
C GLU A 322 -2.15 -18.00 2.08
N SER A 323 -2.43 -18.67 3.20
CA SER A 323 -2.59 -17.99 4.49
C SER A 323 -1.94 -18.79 5.59
N LYS A 324 -1.39 -18.09 6.59
CA LYS A 324 -0.97 -18.65 7.86
C LYS A 324 -1.61 -17.90 9.00
N GLU A 325 -2.10 -18.65 9.96
CA GLU A 325 -2.66 -18.09 11.19
C GLU A 325 -1.56 -17.66 12.17
N GLY A 326 -1.91 -16.85 13.17
CA GLY A 326 -1.00 -16.40 14.22
C GLY A 326 -0.82 -17.41 15.34
#